data_165f10775ca1c4666ee45314de5ba11d
#
_entry.id   165f10775ca1c4666ee45314de5ba11d
#
_cell.length_a   1.000
_cell.length_b   1.000
_cell.length_c   1.000
_cell.angle_alpha   90.00
_cell.angle_beta   90.00
_cell.angle_gamma   90.00
#
_symmetry.space_group_name_H-M   'P 1'
#
loop_
_entity.id
_entity.type
_entity.pdbx_description
1 polymer ?
#
loop_
_entity_poly.entity_id
_entity_poly.type
_entity_poly.pdbx_seq_one_letter_code
_entity_poly.pdbx_strand_id
1 'polypeptide(L)'
;MSAGHFEPDVLIIVSSDPRYDTRSTKFLKTLTEAGHRAMVVGVCSDGKNDEMPGILRVSVNAKSGKRFFKEFYQGVIPHALKASAKVVIAGDLFSLPPAILNKVRHNRKASSVKLIYDSKELYDELPSLKRKKSSFAFWNLVEKSSIRYVDSAFTVNDSIAEILRQRWMLPFTVVRNVPDRSESPPVQRTFEKITLAFSGGLQPGRGLHNLIRLLTFLPEKYQLKIIGDGLLREELEELASSLKLTDRIHFTGRVESGNVVAELSMAHIGIYLMENSGLCHYLALPNKFFQFISARLPVIVPAFPEMEKIVNGYGIGAAVDPSDLKRTAELVLEFTGDRELYNKLRENCEKAALELNWQVEKMRFLDAVERLI
;
A
#
# COMPACT_ATOMS: atom_id res chain seq x y z
N MET A 1 -2.56 27.39 -23.17
CA MET A 1 -1.43 26.81 -23.94
C MET A 1 -1.94 25.60 -24.67
N SER A 2 -1.70 25.51 -26.01
CA SER A 2 -2.14 24.38 -26.84
C SER A 2 -1.61 23.08 -26.23
N ALA A 3 -2.46 22.09 -26.08
CA ALA A 3 -2.09 20.74 -25.64
C ALA A 3 -1.13 20.12 -26.66
N GLY A 4 0.17 20.39 -26.49
CA GLY A 4 1.22 19.72 -27.24
C GLY A 4 1.01 18.22 -27.09
N HIS A 5 1.20 17.47 -28.17
CA HIS A 5 1.18 16.01 -28.15
C HIS A 5 2.29 15.55 -27.19
N PHE A 6 1.93 15.26 -25.94
CA PHE A 6 2.84 14.64 -25.01
C PHE A 6 2.87 13.14 -25.31
N GLU A 7 4.00 12.67 -25.82
CA GLU A 7 4.23 11.25 -26.11
C GLU A 7 5.12 10.66 -25.03
N PRO A 8 4.54 10.08 -23.98
CA PRO A 8 5.32 9.44 -22.94
C PRO A 8 5.93 8.13 -23.44
N ASP A 9 7.13 7.79 -22.96
CA ASP A 9 7.68 6.44 -23.16
C ASP A 9 6.88 5.42 -22.33
N VAL A 10 6.45 5.84 -21.13
CA VAL A 10 5.63 5.01 -20.21
C VAL A 10 4.37 5.75 -19.79
N LEU A 11 3.21 5.14 -20.00
CA LEU A 11 1.91 5.60 -19.51
C LEU A 11 1.44 4.73 -18.35
N ILE A 12 1.16 5.31 -17.20
CA ILE A 12 0.60 4.62 -16.04
C ILE A 12 -0.85 5.04 -15.89
N ILE A 13 -1.77 4.08 -15.81
CA ILE A 13 -3.21 4.33 -15.62
C ILE A 13 -3.63 3.73 -14.28
N VAL A 14 -4.27 4.55 -13.43
CA VAL A 14 -4.78 4.13 -12.12
C VAL A 14 -6.23 4.55 -11.93
N SER A 15 -7.00 3.78 -11.18
CA SER A 15 -8.41 4.11 -10.84
C SER A 15 -8.53 4.97 -9.58
N SER A 16 -7.42 5.32 -8.96
CA SER A 16 -7.30 6.16 -7.76
C SER A 16 -6.84 7.58 -8.11
N ASP A 17 -6.87 8.47 -7.10
CA ASP A 17 -6.20 9.77 -7.20
C ASP A 17 -4.69 9.59 -7.08
N PRO A 18 -3.90 9.91 -8.13
CA PRO A 18 -2.45 9.73 -8.11
C PRO A 18 -1.72 10.44 -6.96
N ARG A 19 -2.28 11.53 -6.41
CA ARG A 19 -1.68 12.22 -5.25
C ARG A 19 -1.60 11.36 -4.00
N TYR A 20 -2.54 10.42 -3.87
CA TYR A 20 -2.64 9.52 -2.72
C TYR A 20 -2.22 8.09 -3.05
N ASP A 21 -1.98 7.79 -4.32
CA ASP A 21 -1.41 6.51 -4.77
C ASP A 21 0.12 6.59 -4.75
N THR A 22 0.71 6.30 -3.59
CA THR A 22 2.15 6.36 -3.38
C THR A 22 2.93 5.43 -4.30
N ARG A 23 2.32 4.36 -4.80
CA ARG A 23 2.98 3.41 -5.70
C ARG A 23 3.12 3.98 -7.10
N SER A 24 2.05 4.52 -7.66
CA SER A 24 2.10 5.15 -9.00
C SER A 24 3.00 6.38 -9.03
N THR A 25 3.02 7.18 -7.97
CA THR A 25 3.93 8.33 -7.87
C THR A 25 5.39 7.92 -7.75
N LYS A 26 5.70 6.82 -7.05
CA LYS A 26 7.06 6.25 -7.02
C LYS A 26 7.49 5.72 -8.38
N PHE A 27 6.60 5.05 -9.10
CA PHE A 27 6.87 4.59 -10.46
C PHE A 27 7.17 5.78 -11.39
N LEU A 28 6.33 6.82 -11.36
CA LEU A 28 6.55 8.05 -12.13
C LEU A 28 7.92 8.67 -11.82
N LYS A 29 8.20 8.91 -10.54
CA LYS A 29 9.46 9.51 -10.08
C LYS A 29 10.66 8.68 -10.55
N THR A 30 10.61 7.36 -10.35
CA THR A 30 11.69 6.44 -10.71
C THR A 30 11.97 6.45 -12.21
N LEU A 31 10.92 6.40 -13.05
CA LEU A 31 11.06 6.45 -14.50
C LEU A 31 11.63 7.79 -14.96
N THR A 32 11.17 8.91 -14.37
CA THR A 32 11.66 10.24 -14.70
C THR A 32 13.14 10.41 -14.29
N GLU A 33 13.54 9.91 -13.12
CA GLU A 33 14.93 9.89 -12.65
C GLU A 33 15.83 9.04 -13.57
N ALA A 34 15.29 7.99 -14.17
CA ALA A 34 15.98 7.14 -15.15
C ALA A 34 16.03 7.74 -16.57
N GLY A 35 15.46 8.95 -16.77
CA GLY A 35 15.47 9.65 -18.06
C GLY A 35 14.30 9.30 -18.99
N HIS A 36 13.33 8.51 -18.57
CA HIS A 36 12.14 8.19 -19.35
C HIS A 36 11.07 9.28 -19.21
N ARG A 37 10.40 9.61 -20.30
CA ARG A 37 9.19 10.45 -20.28
C ARG A 37 8.03 9.58 -19.77
N ALA A 38 7.59 9.82 -18.55
CA ALA A 38 6.50 9.07 -17.96
C ALA A 38 5.31 9.97 -17.61
N MET A 39 4.11 9.40 -17.65
CA MET A 39 2.87 10.06 -17.27
C MET A 39 1.96 9.13 -16.49
N VAL A 40 1.35 9.64 -15.44
CA VAL A 40 0.27 8.97 -14.70
C VAL A 40 -1.06 9.61 -15.05
N VAL A 41 -2.05 8.81 -15.38
CA VAL A 41 -3.43 9.22 -15.57
C VAL A 41 -4.30 8.55 -14.52
N GLY A 42 -5.00 9.36 -13.72
CA GLY A 42 -5.91 8.86 -12.69
C GLY A 42 -7.08 9.80 -12.47
N VAL A 43 -7.83 9.63 -11.39
CA VAL A 43 -9.03 10.41 -11.09
C VAL A 43 -8.87 11.28 -9.85
N CYS A 44 -9.67 12.35 -9.77
CA CYS A 44 -9.82 13.15 -8.56
C CYS A 44 -11.30 13.41 -8.27
N SER A 45 -11.64 13.51 -7.00
CA SER A 45 -13.02 13.79 -6.54
C SER A 45 -13.18 15.14 -5.83
N ASP A 46 -12.11 15.93 -5.77
CA ASP A 46 -12.08 17.21 -5.05
C ASP A 46 -12.21 18.43 -5.97
N GLY A 47 -12.33 18.21 -7.27
CA GLY A 47 -12.44 19.28 -8.27
C GLY A 47 -11.20 20.17 -8.41
N LYS A 48 -10.11 19.87 -7.68
CA LYS A 48 -8.87 20.63 -7.75
C LYS A 48 -8.00 20.11 -8.89
N ASN A 49 -7.84 20.89 -9.93
CA ASN A 49 -6.90 20.63 -11.02
C ASN A 49 -5.52 21.22 -10.69
N ASP A 50 -4.91 20.76 -9.59
CA ASP A 50 -3.54 21.13 -9.32
C ASP A 50 -2.65 20.46 -10.38
N GLU A 51 -1.99 21.26 -11.21
CA GLU A 51 -1.06 20.76 -12.20
C GLU A 51 0.16 20.17 -11.50
N MET A 52 0.36 18.88 -11.65
CA MET A 52 1.56 18.19 -11.17
C MET A 52 2.33 17.66 -12.39
N PRO A 53 3.64 17.91 -12.48
CA PRO A 53 4.44 17.41 -13.60
C PRO A 53 4.28 15.89 -13.81
N GLY A 54 3.91 15.49 -15.02
CA GLY A 54 3.72 14.08 -15.36
C GLY A 54 2.44 13.44 -14.79
N ILE A 55 1.54 14.19 -14.15
CA ILE A 55 0.29 13.66 -13.59
C ILE A 55 -0.92 14.35 -14.21
N LEU A 56 -1.79 13.57 -14.82
CA LEU A 56 -3.08 14.01 -15.32
C LEU A 56 -4.20 13.45 -14.43
N ARG A 57 -5.01 14.33 -13.87
CA ARG A 57 -6.13 13.98 -12.99
C ARG A 57 -7.44 14.32 -13.68
N VAL A 58 -8.29 13.30 -13.81
CA VAL A 58 -9.63 13.45 -14.40
C VAL A 58 -10.66 13.59 -13.29
N SER A 59 -11.46 14.66 -13.33
CA SER A 59 -12.48 14.90 -12.33
C SER A 59 -13.61 13.86 -12.41
N VAL A 60 -13.97 13.27 -11.27
CA VAL A 60 -15.12 12.38 -11.09
C VAL A 60 -15.95 12.84 -9.89
N ASN A 61 -17.27 12.80 -10.00
CA ASN A 61 -18.17 13.21 -8.92
C ASN A 61 -18.58 12.02 -8.02
N ALA A 62 -18.66 10.82 -8.60
CA ALA A 62 -19.04 9.63 -7.87
C ALA A 62 -17.84 9.03 -7.13
N LYS A 63 -18.03 8.68 -5.85
CA LYS A 63 -16.98 8.09 -5.02
C LYS A 63 -16.83 6.57 -5.18
N SER A 64 -17.86 5.88 -5.70
CA SER A 64 -17.85 4.42 -5.84
C SER A 64 -19.01 3.92 -6.73
N GLY A 65 -18.99 2.62 -7.04
CA GLY A 65 -20.06 1.93 -7.74
C GLY A 65 -20.08 2.15 -9.25
N LYS A 66 -21.18 1.77 -9.89
CA LYS A 66 -21.31 1.81 -11.37
C LYS A 66 -21.11 3.21 -11.95
N ARG A 67 -21.59 4.25 -11.26
CA ARG A 67 -21.46 5.63 -11.69
C ARG A 67 -19.99 6.07 -11.68
N PHE A 68 -19.24 5.70 -10.65
CA PHE A 68 -17.80 5.96 -10.58
C PHE A 68 -17.07 5.38 -11.80
N PHE A 69 -17.27 4.10 -12.10
CA PHE A 69 -16.64 3.46 -13.25
C PHE A 69 -17.05 4.07 -14.59
N LYS A 70 -18.30 4.49 -14.73
CA LYS A 70 -18.76 5.21 -15.92
C LYS A 70 -17.97 6.53 -16.08
N GLU A 71 -17.93 7.35 -15.05
CA GLU A 71 -17.20 8.62 -15.07
C GLU A 71 -15.69 8.42 -15.26
N PHE A 72 -15.09 7.42 -14.60
CA PHE A 72 -13.70 7.02 -14.77
C PHE A 72 -13.37 6.69 -16.23
N TYR A 73 -14.11 5.79 -16.84
CA TYR A 73 -13.85 5.40 -18.22
C TYR A 73 -14.13 6.52 -19.22
N GLN A 74 -15.18 7.31 -19.04
CA GLN A 74 -15.47 8.45 -19.89
C GLN A 74 -14.34 9.51 -19.85
N GLY A 75 -13.74 9.71 -18.70
CA GLY A 75 -12.67 10.66 -18.53
C GLY A 75 -11.29 10.14 -18.95
N VAL A 76 -10.93 8.91 -18.53
CA VAL A 76 -9.58 8.37 -18.72
C VAL A 76 -9.34 7.82 -20.13
N ILE A 77 -10.32 7.17 -20.77
CA ILE A 77 -10.15 6.54 -22.09
C ILE A 77 -9.70 7.55 -23.17
N PRO A 78 -10.28 8.77 -23.30
CA PRO A 78 -9.81 9.73 -24.29
C PRO A 78 -8.34 10.08 -24.17
N HIS A 79 -7.84 10.24 -22.93
CA HIS A 79 -6.43 10.52 -22.66
C HIS A 79 -5.55 9.30 -22.93
N ALA A 80 -5.97 8.13 -22.48
CA ALA A 80 -5.28 6.87 -22.79
C ALA A 80 -5.15 6.66 -24.30
N LEU A 81 -6.20 6.89 -25.07
CA LEU A 81 -6.16 6.71 -26.54
C LEU A 81 -5.32 7.78 -27.29
N LYS A 82 -5.10 8.94 -26.70
CA LYS A 82 -4.24 9.99 -27.30
C LYS A 82 -2.75 9.75 -27.03
N ALA A 83 -2.40 9.18 -25.89
CA ALA A 83 -1.02 8.96 -25.50
C ALA A 83 -0.41 7.83 -26.33
N SER A 84 0.66 8.12 -27.08
CA SER A 84 1.45 7.13 -27.81
C SER A 84 2.62 6.71 -26.91
N ALA A 85 2.45 5.63 -26.14
CA ALA A 85 3.48 5.13 -25.22
C ALA A 85 4.09 3.82 -25.77
N LYS A 86 5.35 3.53 -25.41
CA LYS A 86 5.98 2.22 -25.68
C LYS A 86 5.48 1.17 -24.67
N VAL A 87 5.33 1.59 -23.41
CA VAL A 87 4.84 0.75 -22.32
C VAL A 87 3.64 1.41 -21.66
N VAL A 88 2.58 0.63 -21.43
CA VAL A 88 1.43 1.04 -20.63
C VAL A 88 1.37 0.17 -19.37
N ILE A 89 1.27 0.79 -18.21
CA ILE A 89 1.10 0.11 -16.92
C ILE A 89 -0.33 0.29 -16.46
N ALA A 90 -1.10 -0.80 -16.38
CA ALA A 90 -2.38 -0.84 -15.70
C ALA A 90 -2.12 -1.02 -14.20
N GLY A 91 -2.26 0.03 -13.40
CA GLY A 91 -1.89 0.04 -11.98
C GLY A 91 -2.91 -0.64 -11.04
N ASP A 92 -3.96 -1.20 -11.58
CA ASP A 92 -4.98 -2.02 -10.91
C ASP A 92 -5.87 -2.74 -11.93
N LEU A 93 -6.76 -3.64 -11.43
CA LEU A 93 -7.74 -4.35 -12.27
C LEU A 93 -8.62 -3.40 -13.10
N PHE A 94 -9.04 -2.29 -12.51
CA PHE A 94 -10.00 -1.37 -13.11
C PHE A 94 -9.39 -0.52 -14.24
N SER A 95 -8.08 -0.39 -14.26
CA SER A 95 -7.32 0.31 -15.29
C SER A 95 -6.92 -0.57 -16.48
N LEU A 96 -7.13 -1.90 -16.42
CA LEU A 96 -6.89 -2.81 -17.55
C LEU A 96 -7.66 -2.42 -18.82
N PRO A 97 -8.97 -2.14 -18.80
CA PRO A 97 -9.70 -1.81 -20.02
C PRO A 97 -9.13 -0.59 -20.79
N PRO A 98 -8.88 0.59 -20.20
CA PRO A 98 -8.28 1.70 -20.93
C PRO A 98 -6.84 1.42 -21.38
N ALA A 99 -6.06 0.63 -20.62
CA ALA A 99 -4.71 0.23 -21.00
C ALA A 99 -4.71 -0.69 -22.23
N ILE A 100 -5.62 -1.66 -22.28
CA ILE A 100 -5.82 -2.55 -23.44
C ILE A 100 -6.25 -1.75 -24.68
N LEU A 101 -7.19 -0.81 -24.50
CA LEU A 101 -7.63 0.05 -25.62
C LEU A 101 -6.47 0.87 -26.18
N ASN A 102 -5.58 1.40 -25.33
CA ASN A 102 -4.35 2.06 -25.78
C ASN A 102 -3.50 1.11 -26.61
N LYS A 103 -3.15 -0.06 -26.05
CA LYS A 103 -2.33 -1.07 -26.73
C LYS A 103 -2.91 -1.49 -28.10
N VAL A 104 -4.20 -1.83 -28.14
CA VAL A 104 -4.85 -2.27 -29.39
C VAL A 104 -4.89 -1.16 -30.44
N ARG A 105 -5.15 0.09 -30.03
CA ARG A 105 -5.15 1.24 -30.94
C ARG A 105 -3.79 1.50 -31.57
N HIS A 106 -2.74 1.50 -30.77
CA HIS A 106 -1.40 1.86 -31.22
C HIS A 106 -0.68 0.70 -31.91
N ASN A 107 -0.91 -0.56 -31.55
CA ASN A 107 -0.38 -1.72 -32.27
C ASN A 107 -0.89 -1.82 -33.72
N ARG A 108 -2.05 -1.22 -34.02
CA ARG A 108 -2.54 -1.13 -35.42
C ARG A 108 -1.73 -0.15 -36.29
N LYS A 109 -0.91 0.69 -35.68
CA LYS A 109 -0.10 1.73 -36.35
C LYS A 109 1.38 1.39 -36.44
N ALA A 110 1.75 0.10 -36.44
CA ALA A 110 3.13 -0.41 -36.51
C ALA A 110 4.01 -0.12 -35.29
N SER A 111 3.48 0.39 -34.19
CA SER A 111 4.19 0.49 -32.91
C SER A 111 3.83 -0.67 -31.99
N SER A 112 4.85 -1.34 -31.40
CA SER A 112 4.65 -2.48 -30.49
C SER A 112 4.50 -1.99 -29.05
N VAL A 113 3.29 -1.55 -28.69
CA VAL A 113 2.99 -1.16 -27.28
C VAL A 113 2.96 -2.38 -26.38
N LYS A 114 3.69 -2.35 -25.29
CA LYS A 114 3.71 -3.38 -24.24
C LYS A 114 2.78 -3.01 -23.08
N LEU A 115 2.09 -3.99 -22.52
CA LEU A 115 1.18 -3.81 -21.38
C LEU A 115 1.71 -4.54 -20.16
N ILE A 116 1.92 -3.81 -19.08
CA ILE A 116 2.21 -4.34 -17.75
C ILE A 116 0.95 -4.25 -16.89
N TYR A 117 0.61 -5.34 -16.21
CA TYR A 117 -0.47 -5.37 -15.22
C TYR A 117 0.11 -5.35 -13.80
N ASP A 118 -0.18 -4.32 -13.01
CA ASP A 118 0.19 -4.23 -11.60
C ASP A 118 -0.95 -4.74 -10.72
N SER A 119 -0.94 -6.03 -10.42
CA SER A 119 -1.92 -6.68 -9.55
C SER A 119 -1.49 -6.57 -8.09
N LYS A 120 -1.87 -5.49 -7.44
CA LYS A 120 -1.51 -5.19 -6.04
C LYS A 120 -2.15 -6.13 -5.03
N GLU A 121 -3.22 -6.82 -5.43
CA GLU A 121 -4.09 -7.63 -4.57
C GLU A 121 -4.65 -8.82 -5.35
N LEU A 122 -5.12 -9.83 -4.64
CA LEU A 122 -5.96 -10.87 -5.23
C LEU A 122 -7.39 -10.31 -5.37
N TYR A 123 -7.71 -9.74 -6.54
CA TYR A 123 -8.99 -9.04 -6.74
C TYR A 123 -10.22 -9.93 -6.57
N ASP A 124 -10.12 -11.20 -6.93
CA ASP A 124 -11.17 -12.21 -6.71
C ASP A 124 -11.32 -12.61 -5.22
N GLU A 125 -10.35 -12.26 -4.37
CA GLU A 125 -10.40 -12.50 -2.94
C GLU A 125 -10.76 -11.24 -2.13
N LEU A 126 -10.96 -10.09 -2.79
CA LEU A 126 -11.32 -8.85 -2.11
C LEU A 126 -12.73 -8.93 -1.50
N PRO A 127 -12.90 -8.72 -0.18
CA PRO A 127 -14.21 -8.74 0.47
C PRO A 127 -15.20 -7.74 -0.13
N SER A 128 -14.72 -6.57 -0.59
CA SER A 128 -15.51 -5.53 -1.21
C SER A 128 -16.13 -5.96 -2.55
N LEU A 129 -15.44 -6.78 -3.34
CA LEU A 129 -15.96 -7.34 -4.59
C LEU A 129 -16.83 -8.57 -4.32
N LYS A 130 -16.43 -9.47 -3.43
CA LYS A 130 -17.20 -10.68 -3.08
C LYS A 130 -18.60 -10.39 -2.52
N ARG A 131 -18.76 -9.27 -1.81
CA ARG A 131 -20.08 -8.89 -1.24
C ARG A 131 -21.18 -8.70 -2.28
N LYS A 132 -20.85 -8.38 -3.56
CA LYS A 132 -21.79 -8.19 -4.65
C LYS A 132 -21.51 -9.21 -5.77
N LYS A 133 -22.23 -10.34 -5.78
CA LYS A 133 -22.00 -11.45 -6.74
C LYS A 133 -21.92 -11.01 -8.20
N SER A 134 -22.80 -10.10 -8.65
CA SER A 134 -22.77 -9.60 -10.04
C SER A 134 -21.53 -8.76 -10.36
N SER A 135 -21.08 -7.92 -9.41
CA SER A 135 -19.86 -7.13 -9.56
C SER A 135 -18.63 -8.03 -9.57
N PHE A 136 -18.59 -9.02 -8.69
CA PHE A 136 -17.55 -10.03 -8.63
C PHE A 136 -17.41 -10.79 -9.96
N ALA A 137 -18.52 -11.36 -10.46
CA ALA A 137 -18.51 -12.11 -11.72
C ALA A 137 -18.06 -11.23 -12.90
N PHE A 138 -18.52 -9.97 -12.94
CA PHE A 138 -18.10 -9.02 -13.97
C PHE A 138 -16.60 -8.73 -13.95
N TRP A 139 -16.04 -8.37 -12.79
CA TRP A 139 -14.63 -8.02 -12.69
C TRP A 139 -13.70 -9.22 -12.87
N ASN A 140 -14.11 -10.40 -12.43
CA ASN A 140 -13.38 -11.64 -12.69
C ASN A 140 -13.36 -11.97 -14.20
N LEU A 141 -14.47 -11.75 -14.90
CA LEU A 141 -14.52 -11.90 -16.36
C LEU A 141 -13.61 -10.86 -17.05
N VAL A 142 -13.63 -9.61 -16.60
CA VAL A 142 -12.74 -8.55 -17.12
C VAL A 142 -11.28 -8.94 -16.94
N GLU A 143 -10.86 -9.36 -15.74
CA GLU A 143 -9.49 -9.78 -15.48
C GLU A 143 -9.10 -10.95 -16.39
N LYS A 144 -9.88 -12.03 -16.38
CA LYS A 144 -9.66 -13.24 -17.20
C LYS A 144 -9.53 -12.94 -18.70
N SER A 145 -10.39 -12.08 -19.23
CA SER A 145 -10.35 -11.71 -20.66
C SER A 145 -9.19 -10.76 -21.00
N SER A 146 -8.67 -10.03 -20.02
CA SER A 146 -7.60 -9.04 -20.17
C SER A 146 -6.21 -9.64 -20.18
N ILE A 147 -5.98 -10.75 -19.49
CA ILE A 147 -4.66 -11.36 -19.28
C ILE A 147 -3.96 -11.68 -20.63
N ARG A 148 -4.68 -12.10 -21.66
CA ARG A 148 -4.11 -12.37 -22.99
C ARG A 148 -3.44 -11.16 -23.68
N TYR A 149 -3.71 -9.95 -23.19
CA TYR A 149 -3.09 -8.71 -23.70
C TYR A 149 -1.88 -8.28 -22.90
N VAL A 150 -1.64 -8.89 -21.74
CA VAL A 150 -0.58 -8.53 -20.80
C VAL A 150 0.73 -9.17 -21.23
N ASP A 151 1.79 -8.38 -21.35
CA ASP A 151 3.14 -8.87 -21.72
C ASP A 151 3.97 -9.20 -20.47
N SER A 152 3.76 -8.46 -19.36
CA SER A 152 4.43 -8.64 -18.07
C SER A 152 3.52 -8.20 -16.94
N ALA A 153 3.78 -8.67 -15.72
CA ALA A 153 2.97 -8.31 -14.58
C ALA A 153 3.78 -8.07 -13.31
N PHE A 154 3.27 -7.17 -12.46
CA PHE A 154 3.78 -6.91 -11.11
C PHE A 154 2.79 -7.37 -10.05
N THR A 155 3.33 -7.71 -8.89
CA THR A 155 2.56 -7.87 -7.66
C THR A 155 3.42 -7.49 -6.44
N VAL A 156 2.88 -7.64 -5.23
CA VAL A 156 3.46 -7.04 -4.02
C VAL A 156 4.21 -8.00 -3.11
N ASN A 157 4.03 -9.32 -3.27
CA ASN A 157 4.74 -10.35 -2.49
C ASN A 157 4.79 -11.71 -3.20
N ASP A 158 5.59 -12.62 -2.64
CA ASP A 158 5.88 -13.92 -3.26
C ASP A 158 4.65 -14.86 -3.26
N SER A 159 3.86 -14.88 -2.18
CA SER A 159 2.67 -15.74 -2.09
C SER A 159 1.60 -15.36 -3.11
N ILE A 160 1.33 -14.07 -3.28
CA ILE A 160 0.40 -13.57 -4.31
C ILE A 160 0.97 -13.85 -5.71
N ALA A 161 2.28 -13.64 -5.93
CA ALA A 161 2.93 -13.92 -7.20
C ALA A 161 2.76 -15.38 -7.60
N GLU A 162 2.94 -16.31 -6.69
CA GLU A 162 2.80 -17.75 -6.97
C GLU A 162 1.37 -18.11 -7.36
N ILE A 163 0.36 -17.63 -6.61
CA ILE A 163 -1.05 -17.85 -6.94
C ILE A 163 -1.40 -17.29 -8.32
N LEU A 164 -0.95 -16.06 -8.62
CA LEU A 164 -1.25 -15.42 -9.89
C LEU A 164 -0.51 -16.08 -11.08
N ARG A 165 0.75 -16.54 -10.88
CA ARG A 165 1.49 -17.32 -11.89
C ARG A 165 0.78 -18.61 -12.25
N GLN A 166 0.33 -19.37 -11.25
CA GLN A 166 -0.41 -20.61 -11.45
C GLN A 166 -1.77 -20.36 -12.13
N ARG A 167 -2.45 -19.28 -11.75
CA ARG A 167 -3.77 -18.92 -12.28
C ARG A 167 -3.72 -18.46 -13.74
N TRP A 168 -2.77 -17.59 -14.05
CA TRP A 168 -2.73 -16.89 -15.33
C TRP A 168 -1.65 -17.38 -16.29
N MET A 169 -0.78 -18.28 -15.86
CA MET A 169 0.38 -18.77 -16.64
C MET A 169 1.23 -17.62 -17.18
N LEU A 170 1.33 -16.53 -16.40
CA LEU A 170 2.06 -15.30 -16.71
C LEU A 170 3.12 -15.06 -15.62
N PRO A 171 4.37 -14.68 -15.96
CA PRO A 171 5.36 -14.33 -14.96
C PRO A 171 4.97 -13.02 -14.23
N PHE A 172 4.95 -13.07 -12.90
CA PHE A 172 4.75 -11.90 -12.05
C PHE A 172 6.07 -11.54 -11.37
N THR A 173 6.52 -10.32 -11.58
CA THR A 173 7.66 -9.74 -10.86
C THR A 173 7.17 -9.14 -9.54
N VAL A 174 7.80 -9.53 -8.45
CA VAL A 174 7.48 -8.94 -7.13
C VAL A 174 8.17 -7.59 -7.00
N VAL A 175 7.35 -6.55 -6.87
CA VAL A 175 7.77 -5.17 -6.57
C VAL A 175 6.99 -4.73 -5.33
N ARG A 176 7.62 -4.74 -4.18
CA ARG A 176 6.98 -4.40 -2.90
C ARG A 176 6.61 -2.92 -2.82
N ASN A 177 5.53 -2.61 -2.12
CA ASN A 177 5.19 -1.22 -1.82
C ASN A 177 5.81 -0.81 -0.48
N VAL A 178 7.07 -0.42 -0.52
CA VAL A 178 7.89 -0.06 0.64
C VAL A 178 8.18 1.45 0.66
N PRO A 179 8.43 2.08 1.82
CA PRO A 179 8.82 3.49 1.89
C PRO A 179 10.20 3.73 1.26
N ASP A 180 10.51 5.00 1.00
CA ASP A 180 11.88 5.42 0.72
C ASP A 180 12.74 5.17 1.95
N ARG A 181 14.04 4.95 1.73
CA ARG A 181 15.00 4.83 2.83
C ARG A 181 14.98 6.10 3.65
N SER A 182 14.78 5.96 4.96
CA SER A 182 14.87 7.09 5.89
C SER A 182 16.33 7.42 6.19
N GLU A 183 16.70 8.68 6.01
CA GLU A 183 18.02 9.21 6.36
C GLU A 183 18.03 9.82 7.77
N SER A 184 16.90 9.84 8.45
CA SER A 184 16.78 10.42 9.79
C SER A 184 17.62 9.65 10.80
N PRO A 185 18.33 10.35 11.70
CA PRO A 185 19.10 9.71 12.75
C PRO A 185 18.19 8.94 13.72
N PRO A 186 18.71 7.92 14.42
CA PRO A 186 17.96 7.21 15.43
C PRO A 186 17.51 8.16 16.55
N VAL A 187 16.22 8.13 16.89
CA VAL A 187 15.67 8.91 18.01
C VAL A 187 16.03 8.18 19.32
N GLN A 188 16.61 8.89 20.29
CA GLN A 188 16.74 8.39 21.66
C GLN A 188 15.36 8.38 22.33
N ARG A 189 15.05 7.30 23.06
CA ARG A 189 13.76 7.11 23.73
C ARG A 189 13.93 6.94 25.23
N THR A 190 13.12 7.66 25.99
CA THR A 190 12.92 7.38 27.41
C THR A 190 11.85 6.31 27.57
N PHE A 191 11.82 5.63 28.72
CA PHE A 191 10.84 4.55 28.97
C PHE A 191 9.93 4.88 30.17
N GLU A 192 9.88 6.16 30.51
CA GLU A 192 8.89 6.67 31.48
C GLU A 192 7.47 6.53 30.94
N LYS A 193 7.29 6.89 29.66
CA LYS A 193 6.08 6.64 28.88
C LYS A 193 6.43 5.81 27.64
N ILE A 194 5.69 4.75 27.41
CA ILE A 194 5.92 3.83 26.31
C ILE A 194 4.78 3.94 25.31
N THR A 195 5.10 4.32 24.07
CA THR A 195 4.12 4.54 23.01
C THR A 195 4.12 3.38 22.02
N LEU A 196 2.99 2.71 21.89
CA LEU A 196 2.68 1.82 20.78
C LEU A 196 2.14 2.68 19.62
N ALA A 197 2.50 2.37 18.37
CA ALA A 197 2.04 3.16 17.24
C ALA A 197 1.38 2.30 16.17
N PHE A 198 0.26 2.80 15.65
CA PHE A 198 -0.42 2.32 14.46
C PHE A 198 -0.44 3.44 13.40
N SER A 199 -0.31 3.08 12.12
CA SER A 199 -0.50 4.00 11.00
C SER A 199 -1.47 3.45 9.96
N GLY A 200 -2.33 4.29 9.39
CA GLY A 200 -3.19 3.97 8.26
C GLY A 200 -4.66 4.35 8.45
N GLY A 201 -5.47 4.01 7.44
CA GLY A 201 -6.90 4.31 7.46
C GLY A 201 -7.66 3.59 8.57
N LEU A 202 -8.54 4.30 9.26
CA LEU A 202 -9.39 3.76 10.33
C LEU A 202 -10.60 3.06 9.71
N GLN A 203 -10.38 1.81 9.26
CA GLN A 203 -11.37 1.01 8.54
C GLN A 203 -11.60 -0.33 9.25
N PRO A 204 -12.78 -0.96 9.08
CA PRO A 204 -13.05 -2.30 9.59
C PRO A 204 -11.97 -3.32 9.15
N GLY A 205 -11.72 -4.32 9.99
CA GLY A 205 -10.76 -5.39 9.72
C GLY A 205 -9.29 -5.00 9.98
N ARG A 206 -9.01 -3.78 10.43
CA ARG A 206 -7.64 -3.31 10.73
C ARG A 206 -7.20 -3.60 12.16
N GLY A 207 -8.03 -4.26 12.97
CA GLY A 207 -7.73 -4.63 14.36
C GLY A 207 -7.71 -3.46 15.33
N LEU A 208 -8.31 -2.32 14.98
CA LEU A 208 -8.24 -1.08 15.78
C LEU A 208 -8.91 -1.22 17.15
N HIS A 209 -10.03 -1.92 17.24
CA HIS A 209 -10.70 -2.21 18.50
C HIS A 209 -9.79 -3.03 19.43
N ASN A 210 -9.08 -4.01 18.88
CA ASN A 210 -8.14 -4.83 19.61
C ASN A 210 -6.94 -4.01 20.10
N LEU A 211 -6.46 -3.04 19.33
CA LEU A 211 -5.39 -2.13 19.75
C LEU A 211 -5.82 -1.27 20.96
N ILE A 212 -7.05 -0.77 20.98
CA ILE A 212 -7.56 -0.01 22.12
C ILE A 212 -7.73 -0.93 23.35
N ARG A 213 -8.36 -2.10 23.17
CA ARG A 213 -8.55 -3.06 24.26
C ARG A 213 -7.22 -3.60 24.81
N LEU A 214 -6.18 -3.70 24.00
CA LEU A 214 -4.85 -4.12 24.44
C LEU A 214 -4.33 -3.24 25.60
N LEU A 215 -4.62 -1.94 25.61
CA LEU A 215 -4.19 -1.05 26.69
C LEU A 215 -4.78 -1.43 28.05
N THR A 216 -5.90 -2.16 28.13
CA THR A 216 -6.45 -2.65 29.41
C THR A 216 -5.60 -3.73 30.05
N PHE A 217 -4.72 -4.39 29.29
CA PHE A 217 -3.77 -5.39 29.77
C PHE A 217 -2.39 -4.81 30.12
N LEU A 218 -2.19 -3.50 29.87
CA LEU A 218 -0.90 -2.85 30.02
C LEU A 218 -0.95 -1.79 31.14
N PRO A 219 0.13 -1.59 31.92
CA PRO A 219 0.25 -0.54 32.92
C PRO A 219 -0.02 0.86 32.36
N GLU A 220 -0.33 1.83 33.22
CA GLU A 220 -0.72 3.19 32.83
C GLU A 220 0.33 3.95 32.01
N LYS A 221 1.62 3.63 32.17
CA LYS A 221 2.71 4.24 31.38
C LYS A 221 2.67 3.92 29.89
N TYR A 222 1.84 2.95 29.45
CA TYR A 222 1.69 2.58 28.03
C TYR A 222 0.60 3.41 27.39
N GLN A 223 0.92 3.97 26.21
CA GLN A 223 0.06 4.80 25.41
C GLN A 223 -0.05 4.25 23.98
N LEU A 224 -1.13 4.59 23.29
CA LEU A 224 -1.35 4.24 21.89
C LEU A 224 -1.44 5.50 21.04
N LYS A 225 -0.57 5.62 20.03
CA LYS A 225 -0.61 6.66 19.01
C LYS A 225 -1.22 6.07 17.73
N ILE A 226 -2.34 6.64 17.28
CA ILE A 226 -3.03 6.25 16.06
C ILE A 226 -2.85 7.35 15.02
N ILE A 227 -2.04 7.06 13.98
CA ILE A 227 -1.72 7.96 12.88
C ILE A 227 -2.63 7.65 11.70
N GLY A 228 -3.61 8.48 11.45
CA GLY A 228 -4.58 8.29 10.37
C GLY A 228 -5.98 8.74 10.72
N ASP A 229 -6.87 8.56 9.75
CA ASP A 229 -8.28 8.93 9.85
C ASP A 229 -9.15 7.95 9.07
N GLY A 230 -10.46 7.92 9.34
CA GLY A 230 -11.39 7.04 8.63
C GLY A 230 -12.72 6.83 9.31
N LEU A 231 -13.51 5.91 8.76
CA LEU A 231 -14.91 5.68 9.14
C LEU A 231 -15.10 5.30 10.62
N LEU A 232 -14.10 4.66 11.23
CA LEU A 232 -14.22 4.15 12.61
C LEU A 232 -13.79 5.18 13.66
N ARG A 233 -13.42 6.42 13.28
CA ARG A 233 -12.86 7.39 14.19
C ARG A 233 -13.72 7.62 15.44
N GLU A 234 -14.98 7.98 15.24
CA GLU A 234 -15.93 8.28 16.33
C GLU A 234 -16.16 7.05 17.21
N GLU A 235 -16.40 5.88 16.60
CA GLU A 235 -16.60 4.60 17.31
C GLU A 235 -15.39 4.23 18.19
N LEU A 236 -14.17 4.48 17.70
CA LEU A 236 -12.93 4.20 18.45
C LEU A 236 -12.72 5.18 19.61
N GLU A 237 -13.11 6.43 19.47
CA GLU A 237 -13.09 7.44 20.54
C GLU A 237 -14.13 7.10 21.63
N GLU A 238 -15.33 6.66 21.25
CA GLU A 238 -16.35 6.17 22.19
C GLU A 238 -15.87 4.92 22.94
N LEU A 239 -15.23 3.97 22.24
CA LEU A 239 -14.65 2.77 22.88
C LEU A 239 -13.56 3.18 23.89
N ALA A 240 -12.67 4.09 23.52
CA ALA A 240 -11.62 4.60 24.42
C ALA A 240 -12.20 5.23 25.66
N SER A 241 -13.25 6.05 25.52
CA SER A 241 -13.97 6.68 26.63
C SER A 241 -14.64 5.65 27.55
N SER A 242 -15.35 4.67 26.97
CA SER A 242 -16.03 3.62 27.75
C SER A 242 -15.07 2.77 28.60
N LEU A 243 -13.84 2.58 28.11
CA LEU A 243 -12.78 1.86 28.79
C LEU A 243 -11.91 2.77 29.71
N LYS A 244 -12.22 4.08 29.81
CA LYS A 244 -11.44 5.07 30.59
C LYS A 244 -9.97 5.17 30.11
N LEU A 245 -9.75 5.10 28.80
CA LEU A 245 -8.43 5.10 28.17
C LEU A 245 -8.16 6.38 27.37
N THR A 246 -9.03 7.38 27.41
CA THR A 246 -8.93 8.61 26.61
C THR A 246 -7.57 9.29 26.76
N ASP A 247 -7.04 9.40 27.97
CA ASP A 247 -5.75 10.04 28.25
C ASP A 247 -4.53 9.23 27.79
N ARG A 248 -4.76 7.96 27.40
CA ARG A 248 -3.72 7.05 26.95
C ARG A 248 -3.72 6.81 25.43
N ILE A 249 -4.67 7.42 24.69
CA ILE A 249 -4.81 7.23 23.25
C ILE A 249 -4.73 8.58 22.56
N HIS A 250 -3.76 8.71 21.66
CA HIS A 250 -3.56 9.91 20.86
C HIS A 250 -3.87 9.65 19.39
N PHE A 251 -4.94 10.27 18.90
CA PHE A 251 -5.30 10.24 17.49
C PHE A 251 -4.73 11.48 16.79
N THR A 252 -3.79 11.32 15.89
CA THR A 252 -3.16 12.46 15.20
C THR A 252 -4.00 13.00 14.04
N GLY A 253 -5.00 12.24 13.58
CA GLY A 253 -5.64 12.52 12.30
C GLY A 253 -4.73 12.13 11.10
N ARG A 254 -5.08 12.64 9.93
CA ARG A 254 -4.35 12.36 8.70
C ARG A 254 -3.01 13.09 8.68
N VAL A 255 -1.95 12.34 8.43
CA VAL A 255 -0.58 12.84 8.26
C VAL A 255 -0.15 12.63 6.80
N GLU A 256 0.58 13.58 6.24
CA GLU A 256 1.16 13.45 4.89
C GLU A 256 2.09 12.24 4.80
N SER A 257 2.04 11.53 3.68
CA SER A 257 2.79 10.28 3.49
C SER A 257 4.28 10.39 3.77
N GLY A 258 4.91 11.53 3.43
CA GLY A 258 6.34 11.79 3.67
C GLY A 258 6.69 11.90 5.16
N ASN A 259 5.73 12.30 6.00
CA ASN A 259 5.94 12.56 7.42
C ASN A 259 5.58 11.35 8.31
N VAL A 260 4.92 10.32 7.77
CA VAL A 260 4.44 9.17 8.57
C VAL A 260 5.60 8.43 9.27
N VAL A 261 6.71 8.22 8.60
CA VAL A 261 7.89 7.53 9.19
C VAL A 261 8.50 8.37 10.33
N ALA A 262 8.56 9.68 10.17
CA ALA A 262 9.04 10.60 11.21
C ALA A 262 8.12 10.56 12.44
N GLU A 263 6.80 10.61 12.23
CA GLU A 263 5.81 10.49 13.31
C GLU A 263 5.88 9.14 14.04
N LEU A 264 6.10 8.05 13.30
CA LEU A 264 6.31 6.72 13.86
C LEU A 264 7.61 6.62 14.65
N SER A 265 8.69 7.27 14.20
CA SER A 265 10.00 7.20 14.85
C SER A 265 10.00 7.69 16.30
N MET A 266 8.98 8.44 16.72
CA MET A 266 8.78 8.88 18.10
C MET A 266 8.18 7.80 19.01
N ALA A 267 7.66 6.71 18.47
CA ALA A 267 7.07 5.62 19.22
C ALA A 267 8.11 4.55 19.62
N HIS A 268 7.69 3.56 20.41
CA HIS A 268 8.55 2.47 20.89
C HIS A 268 8.32 1.17 20.11
N ILE A 269 7.09 0.83 19.80
CA ILE A 269 6.69 -0.40 19.09
C ILE A 269 5.72 -0.05 17.99
N GLY A 270 5.94 -0.58 16.79
CA GLY A 270 4.97 -0.58 15.71
C GLY A 270 4.00 -1.75 15.88
N ILE A 271 2.71 -1.48 15.99
CA ILE A 271 1.72 -2.53 16.26
C ILE A 271 0.60 -2.54 15.22
N TYR A 272 0.26 -3.73 14.73
CA TYR A 272 -0.79 -3.94 13.75
C TYR A 272 -1.46 -5.29 14.00
N LEU A 273 -2.74 -5.30 14.35
CA LEU A 273 -3.51 -6.50 14.70
C LEU A 273 -4.63 -6.75 13.66
N MET A 274 -4.28 -6.73 12.37
CA MET A 274 -5.22 -6.96 11.28
C MET A 274 -5.91 -8.30 11.40
N GLU A 275 -7.24 -8.29 11.24
CA GLU A 275 -8.07 -9.47 11.26
C GLU A 275 -7.99 -10.24 9.93
N ASN A 276 -8.07 -11.57 10.00
CA ASN A 276 -8.18 -12.39 8.81
C ASN A 276 -9.63 -12.39 8.30
N SER A 277 -9.92 -11.55 7.32
CA SER A 277 -11.22 -11.50 6.65
C SER A 277 -11.21 -12.15 5.24
N GLY A 278 -10.21 -12.98 4.96
CA GLY A 278 -10.07 -13.72 3.72
C GLY A 278 -8.64 -13.78 3.18
N LEU A 279 -8.43 -14.56 2.12
CA LEU A 279 -7.09 -14.88 1.60
C LEU A 279 -6.28 -13.63 1.24
N CYS A 280 -6.92 -12.59 0.69
CA CYS A 280 -6.23 -11.32 0.38
C CYS A 280 -5.64 -10.66 1.63
N HIS A 281 -6.36 -10.68 2.76
CA HIS A 281 -5.84 -10.15 4.04
C HIS A 281 -4.80 -11.08 4.66
N TYR A 282 -5.02 -12.39 4.59
CA TYR A 282 -4.07 -13.38 5.13
C TYR A 282 -2.70 -13.34 4.45
N LEU A 283 -2.68 -13.05 3.14
CA LEU A 283 -1.45 -12.90 2.37
C LEU A 283 -0.97 -11.45 2.24
N ALA A 284 -1.62 -10.50 2.94
CA ALA A 284 -1.27 -9.09 2.81
C ALA A 284 0.12 -8.78 3.37
N LEU A 285 0.81 -7.88 2.66
CA LEU A 285 2.06 -7.27 3.10
C LEU A 285 1.90 -5.74 3.03
N PRO A 286 1.27 -5.13 4.05
CA PRO A 286 0.83 -3.73 3.99
C PRO A 286 1.98 -2.74 4.17
N ASN A 287 1.89 -1.57 3.51
CA ASN A 287 2.89 -0.50 3.57
C ASN A 287 3.27 -0.10 5.00
N LYS A 288 2.29 -0.08 5.92
CA LYS A 288 2.52 0.32 7.32
C LYS A 288 3.52 -0.58 8.05
N PHE A 289 3.56 -1.86 7.70
CA PHE A 289 4.54 -2.79 8.23
C PHE A 289 5.98 -2.34 7.88
N PHE A 290 6.19 -1.96 6.63
CA PHE A 290 7.48 -1.42 6.20
C PHE A 290 7.77 -0.02 6.75
N GLN A 291 6.74 0.79 7.01
CA GLN A 291 6.90 2.08 7.68
C GLN A 291 7.40 1.91 9.13
N PHE A 292 6.94 0.88 9.85
CA PHE A 292 7.46 0.55 11.18
C PHE A 292 8.94 0.17 11.11
N ILE A 293 9.32 -0.70 10.16
CA ILE A 293 10.70 -1.11 9.93
C ILE A 293 11.58 0.11 9.61
N SER A 294 11.12 0.98 8.69
CA SER A 294 11.81 2.20 8.30
C SER A 294 11.96 3.18 9.47
N ALA A 295 11.00 3.22 10.39
CA ALA A 295 11.05 4.00 11.64
C ALA A 295 11.90 3.33 12.74
N ARG A 296 12.52 2.19 12.46
CA ARG A 296 13.30 1.37 13.42
C ARG A 296 12.51 1.00 14.67
N LEU A 297 11.25 0.61 14.48
CA LEU A 297 10.38 0.14 15.55
C LEU A 297 10.37 -1.38 15.58
N PRO A 298 10.67 -2.01 16.73
CA PRO A 298 10.25 -3.40 16.96
C PRO A 298 8.77 -3.55 16.61
N VAL A 299 8.41 -4.66 15.94
CA VAL A 299 7.05 -4.84 15.41
C VAL A 299 6.30 -5.96 16.14
N ILE A 300 4.99 -5.76 16.35
CA ILE A 300 4.05 -6.82 16.70
C ILE A 300 2.95 -6.82 15.64
N VAL A 301 2.85 -7.91 14.89
CA VAL A 301 1.98 -8.03 13.72
C VAL A 301 1.23 -9.35 13.71
N PRO A 302 0.16 -9.53 12.91
CA PRO A 302 -0.52 -10.82 12.82
C PRO A 302 0.42 -11.90 12.28
N ALA A 303 0.28 -13.11 12.78
CA ALA A 303 0.98 -14.32 12.31
C ALA A 303 0.44 -14.74 10.92
N PHE A 304 0.56 -13.82 9.95
CA PHE A 304 0.23 -14.06 8.56
C PHE A 304 1.51 -14.35 7.77
N PRO A 305 1.49 -15.28 6.80
CA PRO A 305 2.68 -15.87 6.22
C PRO A 305 3.74 -14.87 5.76
N GLU A 306 3.33 -13.83 5.05
CA GLU A 306 4.27 -12.86 4.47
C GLU A 306 4.89 -11.92 5.53
N MET A 307 4.11 -11.52 6.54
CA MET A 307 4.63 -10.71 7.65
C MET A 307 5.49 -11.54 8.58
N GLU A 308 5.03 -12.74 8.96
CA GLU A 308 5.75 -13.66 9.82
C GLU A 308 7.12 -14.05 9.24
N LYS A 309 7.18 -14.34 7.92
CA LYS A 309 8.43 -14.63 7.21
C LYS A 309 9.47 -13.51 7.38
N ILE A 310 9.04 -12.25 7.25
CA ILE A 310 9.94 -11.09 7.38
C ILE A 310 10.31 -10.89 8.86
N VAL A 311 9.35 -10.95 9.78
CA VAL A 311 9.59 -10.77 11.22
C VAL A 311 10.62 -11.78 11.73
N ASN A 312 10.43 -13.06 11.41
CA ASN A 312 11.32 -14.13 11.83
C ASN A 312 12.68 -14.07 11.08
N GLY A 313 12.65 -13.77 9.77
CA GLY A 313 13.87 -13.72 8.96
C GLY A 313 14.84 -12.61 9.39
N TYR A 314 14.34 -11.48 9.82
CA TYR A 314 15.16 -10.36 10.30
C TYR A 314 15.26 -10.29 11.83
N GLY A 315 14.43 -11.00 12.57
CA GLY A 315 14.38 -10.92 14.04
C GLY A 315 13.99 -9.54 14.55
N ILE A 316 12.94 -8.93 13.95
CA ILE A 316 12.54 -7.54 14.19
C ILE A 316 11.36 -7.38 15.15
N GLY A 317 10.89 -8.46 15.75
CA GLY A 317 9.72 -8.42 16.63
C GLY A 317 9.03 -9.78 16.74
N ALA A 318 7.71 -9.78 16.83
CA ALA A 318 6.90 -10.99 16.95
C ALA A 318 5.67 -10.96 16.02
N ALA A 319 5.30 -12.17 15.55
CA ALA A 319 4.03 -12.44 14.88
C ALA A 319 3.07 -13.13 15.86
N VAL A 320 1.82 -12.66 15.96
CA VAL A 320 0.84 -13.09 16.95
C VAL A 320 -0.53 -13.38 16.33
N ASP A 321 -1.35 -14.15 17.02
CA ASP A 321 -2.80 -14.14 16.76
C ASP A 321 -3.36 -12.77 17.14
N PRO A 322 -3.96 -12.01 16.21
CA PRO A 322 -4.46 -10.67 16.49
C PRO A 322 -5.61 -10.62 17.49
N SER A 323 -6.21 -11.77 17.85
CA SER A 323 -7.24 -11.91 18.89
C SER A 323 -6.67 -12.21 20.27
N ASP A 324 -5.43 -12.69 20.37
CA ASP A 324 -4.76 -12.99 21.65
C ASP A 324 -4.11 -11.74 22.23
N LEU A 325 -4.95 -10.88 22.83
CA LEU A 325 -4.50 -9.63 23.44
C LEU A 325 -3.63 -9.84 24.67
N LYS A 326 -3.81 -10.96 25.39
CA LYS A 326 -3.00 -11.28 26.57
C LYS A 326 -1.55 -11.58 26.14
N ARG A 327 -1.38 -12.48 25.17
CA ARG A 327 -0.05 -12.78 24.61
C ARG A 327 0.58 -11.56 23.98
N THR A 328 -0.20 -10.74 23.28
CA THR A 328 0.27 -9.48 22.71
C THR A 328 0.78 -8.53 23.80
N ALA A 329 0.07 -8.40 24.92
CA ALA A 329 0.51 -7.56 26.06
C ALA A 329 1.80 -8.10 26.71
N GLU A 330 1.93 -9.41 26.89
CA GLU A 330 3.15 -10.06 27.39
C GLU A 330 4.36 -9.70 26.53
N LEU A 331 4.23 -9.77 25.21
CA LEU A 331 5.31 -9.40 24.27
C LEU A 331 5.64 -7.90 24.33
N VAL A 332 4.64 -7.02 24.45
CA VAL A 332 4.89 -5.60 24.67
C VAL A 332 5.71 -5.35 25.93
N LEU A 333 5.36 -6.03 27.03
CA LEU A 333 6.07 -5.94 28.31
C LEU A 333 7.49 -6.52 28.21
N GLU A 334 7.66 -7.67 27.55
CA GLU A 334 8.94 -8.31 27.31
C GLU A 334 9.88 -7.39 26.52
N PHE A 335 9.43 -6.88 25.35
CA PHE A 335 10.25 -6.01 24.50
C PHE A 335 10.65 -4.71 25.19
N THR A 336 9.78 -4.14 26.02
CA THR A 336 10.05 -2.85 26.67
C THR A 336 10.64 -2.97 28.07
N GLY A 337 10.57 -4.15 28.68
CA GLY A 337 11.14 -4.46 29.99
C GLY A 337 12.63 -4.81 29.91
N ASP A 338 13.06 -5.43 28.83
CA ASP A 338 14.45 -5.80 28.58
C ASP A 338 15.10 -4.80 27.58
N ARG A 339 16.03 -4.01 28.06
CA ARG A 339 16.72 -2.99 27.25
C ARG A 339 17.64 -3.56 26.19
N GLU A 340 18.28 -4.67 26.47
CA GLU A 340 19.19 -5.34 25.56
C GLU A 340 18.41 -5.94 24.41
N LEU A 341 17.35 -6.67 24.71
CA LEU A 341 16.42 -7.19 23.71
C LEU A 341 15.83 -6.06 22.84
N TYR A 342 15.35 -4.99 23.46
CA TYR A 342 14.76 -3.85 22.74
C TYR A 342 15.75 -3.24 21.75
N ASN A 343 17.00 -2.99 22.18
CA ASN A 343 18.05 -2.42 21.32
C ASN A 343 18.39 -3.38 20.18
N LYS A 344 18.52 -4.68 20.46
CA LYS A 344 18.75 -5.71 19.44
C LYS A 344 17.65 -5.73 18.37
N LEU A 345 16.39 -5.69 18.78
CA LEU A 345 15.26 -5.63 17.83
C LEU A 345 15.32 -4.36 16.95
N ARG A 346 15.66 -3.21 17.53
CA ARG A 346 15.85 -1.96 16.79
C ARG A 346 16.98 -2.00 15.78
N GLU A 347 18.13 -2.53 16.18
CA GLU A 347 19.27 -2.74 15.28
C GLU A 347 18.92 -3.66 14.12
N ASN A 348 18.16 -4.71 14.40
CA ASN A 348 17.65 -5.60 13.38
C ASN A 348 16.66 -4.89 12.44
N CYS A 349 15.77 -4.03 12.95
CA CYS A 349 14.92 -3.17 12.12
C CYS A 349 15.75 -2.23 11.24
N GLU A 350 16.86 -1.68 11.75
CA GLU A 350 17.75 -0.82 10.95
C GLU A 350 18.39 -1.60 9.81
N LYS A 351 18.89 -2.81 10.06
CA LYS A 351 19.42 -3.70 9.01
C LYS A 351 18.36 -4.06 7.99
N ALA A 352 17.15 -4.45 8.44
CA ALA A 352 16.03 -4.75 7.57
C ALA A 352 15.63 -3.54 6.69
N ALA A 353 15.66 -2.32 7.23
CA ALA A 353 15.36 -1.10 6.49
C ALA A 353 16.37 -0.79 5.37
N LEU A 354 17.61 -1.30 5.44
CA LEU A 354 18.61 -1.17 4.37
C LEU A 354 18.26 -2.03 3.14
N GLU A 355 17.47 -3.09 3.32
CA GLU A 355 17.08 -4.02 2.27
C GLU A 355 15.62 -3.84 1.83
N LEU A 356 14.74 -3.47 2.78
CA LEU A 356 13.29 -3.34 2.58
C LEU A 356 12.89 -1.88 2.36
N ASN A 357 13.43 -1.25 1.30
CA ASN A 357 13.16 0.14 0.93
C ASN A 357 13.00 0.31 -0.58
N TRP A 358 12.49 1.47 -1.00
CA TRP A 358 12.22 1.73 -2.41
C TRP A 358 13.49 1.81 -3.27
N GLN A 359 14.62 2.22 -2.75
CA GLN A 359 15.88 2.28 -3.49
C GLN A 359 16.33 0.89 -3.96
N VAL A 360 15.97 -0.17 -3.22
CA VAL A 360 16.20 -1.57 -3.62
C VAL A 360 15.10 -2.06 -4.58
N GLU A 361 13.82 -1.83 -4.25
CA GLU A 361 12.71 -2.32 -5.07
C GLU A 361 12.63 -1.62 -6.44
N LYS A 362 13.02 -0.33 -6.52
CA LYS A 362 13.02 0.41 -7.79
C LYS A 362 13.91 -0.21 -8.86
N MET A 363 14.97 -0.92 -8.49
CA MET A 363 15.84 -1.58 -9.45
C MET A 363 15.12 -2.72 -10.15
N ARG A 364 14.33 -3.51 -9.41
CA ARG A 364 13.50 -4.58 -9.98
C ARG A 364 12.40 -4.03 -10.90
N PHE A 365 11.81 -2.91 -10.47
CA PHE A 365 10.80 -2.21 -11.26
C PHE A 365 11.37 -1.70 -12.58
N LEU A 366 12.51 -0.98 -12.54
CA LEU A 366 13.18 -0.44 -13.72
C LEU A 366 13.60 -1.54 -14.69
N ASP A 367 14.31 -2.56 -14.21
CA ASP A 367 14.76 -3.68 -15.05
C ASP A 367 13.59 -4.34 -15.80
N ALA A 368 12.45 -4.52 -15.12
CA ALA A 368 11.28 -5.12 -15.75
C ALA A 368 10.59 -4.20 -16.78
N VAL A 369 10.63 -2.88 -16.59
CA VAL A 369 10.05 -1.91 -17.55
C VAL A 369 10.99 -1.71 -18.72
N GLU A 370 12.30 -1.53 -18.48
CA GLU A 370 13.32 -1.23 -19.51
C GLU A 370 13.48 -2.37 -20.51
N ARG A 371 13.26 -3.62 -20.10
CA ARG A 371 13.22 -4.76 -21.02
C ARG A 371 12.08 -4.70 -22.06
N LEU A 372 11.10 -3.83 -21.85
CA LEU A 372 9.93 -3.70 -22.70
C LEU A 372 9.91 -2.39 -23.51
N ILE A 373 10.75 -1.40 -23.18
CA ILE A 373 10.93 -0.13 -23.90
C ILE A 373 11.79 -0.34 -25.16
#